data_a8f028df4fc8b0f573a878d7990513bd
#
_entry.id   a8f028df4fc8b0f573a878d7990513bd
#
_cell.length_a   1.000
_cell.length_b   1.000
_cell.length_c   1.000
_cell.angle_alpha   90.00
_cell.angle_beta   90.00
_cell.angle_gamma   90.00
#
_symmetry.space_group_name_H-M   'P 1'
#
loop_
_entity.id
_entity.type
_entity.pdbx_description
1 polymer ?
#
loop_
_entity_poly.entity_id
_entity_poly.type
_entity_poly.pdbx_seq_one_letter_code
_entity_poly.pdbx_strand_id
1 'polypeptide(L)'
;MKLRSTATALKLLSLIFAVSINGSARGAQVGELEKLNVCYSSIAATSITTWVPHEAGIFKKHGLDVNIIYVSGAQAITTLLSRDAHIVQGSGAAAALSRLSGSDATVIGTTINVIPMSLVTAPDIVTAQDLKGKTFGVSRFGSLTDLGLRKAVTELGLDANKDIKMIQTGGVPEILLFMQQGVIKGGLISSPTLEKAKELGYKEFMNLSEVKFRYPGTALITTDSFIRGRPQTVNRFLKATLEGIKYAKANPDFTIRILGKYTRTADTKLLASAFKSYVLGYIRNVPTVTLPEIEAMMEDIAARNPKAKGIDSRQFYDPAPLEQLAKEGFIKELYPR
;
A
#
# COMPACT_ATOMS: atom_id res chain seq x y z
N MET A 1 51.91 -10.83 -88.57
CA MET A 1 51.88 -9.65 -89.45
C MET A 1 50.98 -8.61 -88.81
N LYS A 2 51.59 -7.53 -88.50
CA LYS A 2 51.17 -6.23 -88.11
C LYS A 2 49.71 -5.87 -88.48
N LEU A 3 48.94 -5.27 -87.58
CA LEU A 3 48.68 -3.83 -87.66
C LEU A 3 47.85 -3.34 -86.41
N ARG A 4 48.31 -2.24 -85.95
CA ARG A 4 47.76 -1.35 -84.92
C ARG A 4 46.49 -0.65 -85.41
N SER A 5 45.55 -0.32 -84.53
CA SER A 5 44.84 0.97 -84.58
C SER A 5 44.25 1.37 -83.24
N THR A 6 44.60 2.52 -82.88
CA THR A 6 44.22 3.43 -81.82
C THR A 6 42.80 4.00 -82.04
N ALA A 7 42.11 4.28 -80.99
CA ALA A 7 41.33 5.53 -80.80
C ALA A 7 40.53 5.44 -79.51
N THR A 8 40.89 6.19 -78.59
CA THR A 8 40.39 7.49 -78.16
C THR A 8 39.18 7.41 -77.20
N ALA A 9 39.48 7.77 -75.98
CA ALA A 9 38.66 7.93 -74.83
C ALA A 9 37.51 8.96 -75.01
N LEU A 10 36.40 8.67 -74.41
CA LEU A 10 35.44 9.72 -73.98
C LEU A 10 35.01 9.40 -72.54
N LYS A 11 35.55 10.16 -71.60
CA LYS A 11 35.15 10.17 -70.21
C LYS A 11 33.86 10.94 -70.07
N LEU A 12 32.76 10.28 -69.73
CA LEU A 12 31.60 10.94 -69.14
C LEU A 12 31.61 10.72 -67.60
N LEU A 13 31.86 11.79 -66.91
CA LEU A 13 31.88 11.89 -65.46
C LEU A 13 30.44 11.99 -64.97
N SER A 14 29.82 10.90 -64.52
CA SER A 14 28.53 10.92 -63.86
C SER A 14 28.76 11.04 -62.35
N LEU A 15 28.55 12.26 -61.85
CA LEU A 15 28.59 12.58 -60.40
C LEU A 15 27.31 12.08 -59.76
N ILE A 16 27.34 10.88 -59.15
CA ILE A 16 26.23 10.38 -58.32
C ILE A 16 26.37 10.99 -56.91
N PHE A 17 25.53 11.95 -56.63
CA PHE A 17 25.40 12.54 -55.28
C PHE A 17 24.65 11.53 -54.41
N ALA A 18 25.37 10.68 -53.67
CA ALA A 18 24.79 9.81 -52.69
C ALA A 18 24.43 10.65 -51.44
N VAL A 19 23.16 11.08 -51.35
CA VAL A 19 22.59 11.64 -50.12
C VAL A 19 22.46 10.49 -49.11
N SER A 20 23.43 10.38 -48.22
CA SER A 20 23.37 9.48 -47.04
C SER A 20 22.35 10.10 -46.08
N ILE A 21 21.11 9.63 -46.12
CA ILE A 21 20.13 9.90 -45.10
C ILE A 21 20.50 9.01 -43.89
N ASN A 22 21.38 9.50 -43.02
CA ASN A 22 21.59 8.95 -41.70
C ASN A 22 20.36 9.31 -40.82
N GLY A 23 19.25 8.66 -41.08
CA GLY A 23 18.13 8.58 -40.16
C GLY A 23 18.53 7.72 -38.97
N SER A 24 19.19 8.34 -37.99
CA SER A 24 19.33 7.72 -36.66
C SER A 24 17.93 7.56 -36.07
N ALA A 25 17.27 6.46 -36.40
CA ALA A 25 16.17 5.99 -35.59
C ALA A 25 16.77 5.71 -34.19
N ARG A 26 16.70 6.71 -33.30
CA ARG A 26 16.84 6.48 -31.87
C ARG A 26 15.70 5.56 -31.47
N GLY A 27 15.88 4.27 -31.64
CA GLY A 27 15.14 3.26 -30.93
C GLY A 27 15.31 3.63 -29.46
N ALA A 28 14.22 3.98 -28.79
CA ALA A 28 14.23 4.14 -27.34
C ALA A 28 14.80 2.85 -26.78
N GLN A 29 16.04 2.91 -26.31
CA GLN A 29 16.65 1.83 -25.55
C GLN A 29 15.76 1.64 -24.35
N VAL A 30 14.93 0.60 -24.35
CA VAL A 30 14.17 0.20 -23.15
C VAL A 30 15.24 -0.20 -22.15
N GLY A 31 15.61 0.74 -21.29
CA GLY A 31 16.59 0.51 -20.25
C GLY A 31 16.15 -0.70 -19.43
N GLU A 32 17.11 -1.50 -18.98
CA GLU A 32 16.84 -2.63 -18.11
C GLU A 32 15.97 -2.16 -16.92
N LEU A 33 14.84 -2.87 -16.68
CA LEU A 33 13.94 -2.53 -15.58
C LEU A 33 14.65 -2.76 -14.25
N GLU A 34 14.57 -1.77 -13.36
CA GLU A 34 15.16 -1.91 -12.02
C GLU A 34 14.28 -2.82 -11.16
N LYS A 35 14.88 -3.90 -10.63
CA LYS A 35 14.21 -4.85 -9.76
C LYS A 35 13.89 -4.22 -8.40
N LEU A 36 12.64 -4.34 -7.97
CA LEU A 36 12.16 -3.80 -6.71
C LEU A 36 11.21 -4.78 -6.03
N ASN A 37 11.53 -5.19 -4.80
CA ASN A 37 10.63 -5.98 -3.97
C ASN A 37 9.72 -5.05 -3.16
N VAL A 38 8.41 -5.23 -3.28
CA VAL A 38 7.38 -4.49 -2.54
C VAL A 38 6.55 -5.47 -1.72
N CYS A 39 6.53 -5.29 -0.40
CA CYS A 39 5.72 -6.10 0.49
C CYS A 39 4.38 -5.42 0.76
N TYR A 40 3.29 -6.20 0.84
CA TYR A 40 2.00 -5.73 1.32
C TYR A 40 1.54 -6.59 2.51
N SER A 41 0.89 -5.95 3.50
CA SER A 41 0.66 -6.56 4.80
C SER A 41 -0.74 -7.12 5.02
N SER A 42 -1.65 -6.99 4.03
CA SER A 42 -3.05 -7.41 4.18
C SER A 42 -3.63 -7.94 2.87
N ILE A 43 -4.39 -9.04 2.95
CA ILE A 43 -5.25 -9.53 1.86
C ILE A 43 -6.62 -8.85 2.01
N ALA A 44 -6.70 -7.58 1.61
CA ALA A 44 -7.89 -6.74 1.72
C ALA A 44 -7.87 -5.63 0.66
N ALA A 45 -9.00 -4.95 0.48
CA ALA A 45 -9.14 -3.86 -0.49
C ALA A 45 -8.16 -2.70 -0.26
N THR A 46 -7.59 -2.58 0.93
CA THR A 46 -6.53 -1.61 1.26
C THR A 46 -5.26 -1.81 0.42
N SER A 47 -5.00 -3.03 -0.07
CA SER A 47 -3.78 -3.37 -0.84
C SER A 47 -3.90 -3.11 -2.34
N ILE A 48 -5.03 -2.57 -2.78
CA ILE A 48 -5.29 -2.27 -4.20
C ILE A 48 -4.25 -1.31 -4.80
N THR A 49 -3.70 -0.42 -3.98
CA THR A 49 -2.67 0.56 -4.37
C THR A 49 -1.31 -0.08 -4.69
N THR A 50 -1.11 -1.35 -4.34
CA THR A 50 0.02 -2.18 -4.75
C THR A 50 -0.37 -3.12 -5.88
N TRP A 51 -1.54 -3.75 -5.80
CA TRP A 51 -1.96 -4.77 -6.77
C TRP A 51 -2.27 -4.20 -8.15
N VAL A 52 -3.04 -3.10 -8.21
CA VAL A 52 -3.44 -2.50 -9.49
C VAL A 52 -2.25 -1.99 -10.31
N PRO A 53 -1.32 -1.19 -9.78
CA PRO A 53 -0.17 -0.75 -10.56
C PRO A 53 0.74 -1.92 -11.00
N HIS A 54 0.78 -3.02 -10.22
CA HIS A 54 1.48 -4.25 -10.63
C HIS A 54 0.79 -4.93 -11.81
N GLU A 55 -0.50 -5.24 -11.69
CA GLU A 55 -1.27 -5.98 -12.69
C GLU A 55 -1.53 -5.19 -13.98
N ALA A 56 -1.62 -3.86 -13.88
CA ALA A 56 -1.77 -2.97 -15.03
C ALA A 56 -0.44 -2.63 -15.70
N GLY A 57 0.69 -3.17 -15.23
CA GLY A 57 2.02 -2.89 -15.79
C GLY A 57 2.52 -1.46 -15.54
N ILE A 58 1.90 -0.71 -14.63
CA ILE A 58 2.23 0.69 -14.37
C ILE A 58 3.64 0.81 -13.76
N PHE A 59 4.05 -0.12 -12.89
CA PHE A 59 5.43 -0.15 -12.38
C PHE A 59 6.44 -0.28 -13.52
N LYS A 60 6.20 -1.16 -14.49
CA LYS A 60 7.08 -1.34 -15.66
C LYS A 60 7.13 -0.08 -16.52
N LYS A 61 6.00 0.62 -16.71
CA LYS A 61 5.95 1.92 -17.38
C LYS A 61 6.89 2.94 -16.74
N HIS A 62 7.06 2.87 -15.42
CA HIS A 62 7.97 3.72 -14.66
C HIS A 62 9.38 3.11 -14.49
N GLY A 63 9.75 2.11 -15.29
CA GLY A 63 11.09 1.51 -15.30
C GLY A 63 11.37 0.58 -14.10
N LEU A 64 10.33 0.06 -13.44
CA LEU A 64 10.46 -0.82 -12.28
C LEU A 64 9.91 -2.23 -12.59
N ASP A 65 10.73 -3.26 -12.37
CA ASP A 65 10.29 -4.65 -12.33
C ASP A 65 9.95 -5.02 -10.88
N VAL A 66 8.69 -4.82 -10.52
CA VAL A 66 8.23 -4.99 -9.14
C VAL A 66 7.79 -6.42 -8.89
N ASN A 67 8.44 -7.08 -7.93
CA ASN A 67 7.97 -8.31 -7.32
C ASN A 67 7.16 -7.97 -6.06
N ILE A 68 5.89 -8.39 -5.99
CA ILE A 68 5.04 -8.14 -4.84
C ILE A 68 4.99 -9.36 -3.91
N ILE A 69 5.16 -9.12 -2.60
CA ILE A 69 5.30 -10.16 -1.59
C ILE A 69 4.25 -9.94 -0.49
N TYR A 70 3.49 -10.97 -0.15
CA TYR A 70 2.57 -10.90 0.99
C TYR A 70 3.26 -11.37 2.27
N VAL A 71 3.26 -10.51 3.29
CA VAL A 71 3.65 -10.87 4.66
C VAL A 71 2.67 -10.25 5.64
N SER A 72 1.96 -11.06 6.40
CA SER A 72 0.85 -10.61 7.24
C SER A 72 1.24 -9.63 8.34
N GLY A 73 0.47 -8.56 8.47
CA GLY A 73 0.47 -7.64 9.61
C GLY A 73 1.82 -6.97 9.86
N ALA A 74 2.19 -6.85 11.15
CA ALA A 74 3.42 -6.17 11.56
C ALA A 74 4.70 -6.88 11.09
N GLN A 75 4.65 -8.18 10.77
CA GLN A 75 5.81 -8.92 10.25
C GLN A 75 6.28 -8.37 8.88
N ALA A 76 5.42 -7.68 8.12
CA ALA A 76 5.82 -7.05 6.87
C ALA A 76 7.00 -6.07 7.08
N ILE A 77 7.09 -5.43 8.23
CA ILE A 77 8.21 -4.51 8.53
C ILE A 77 9.55 -5.24 8.66
N THR A 78 9.56 -6.50 9.09
CA THR A 78 10.82 -7.26 9.19
C THR A 78 11.47 -7.47 7.83
N THR A 79 10.67 -7.48 6.74
CA THR A 79 11.21 -7.61 5.38
C THR A 79 12.02 -6.38 4.93
N LEU A 80 11.76 -5.19 5.49
CA LEU A 80 12.62 -4.02 5.28
C LEU A 80 13.95 -4.18 6.02
N LEU A 81 13.91 -4.70 7.24
CA LEU A 81 15.10 -4.85 8.09
C LEU A 81 16.04 -5.92 7.54
N SER A 82 15.50 -7.02 7.01
CA SER A 82 16.26 -8.07 6.32
C SER A 82 16.69 -7.68 4.90
N ARG A 83 16.16 -6.56 4.35
CA ARG A 83 16.35 -6.12 2.96
C ARG A 83 15.73 -7.05 1.91
N ASP A 84 14.81 -7.94 2.32
CA ASP A 84 14.03 -8.78 1.40
C ASP A 84 12.99 -7.95 0.65
N ALA A 85 12.48 -6.87 1.26
CA ALA A 85 11.68 -5.86 0.61
C ALA A 85 12.34 -4.47 0.73
N HIS A 86 12.09 -3.62 -0.26
CA HIS A 86 12.56 -2.24 -0.30
C HIS A 86 11.50 -1.25 0.16
N ILE A 87 10.24 -1.60 -0.08
CA ILE A 87 9.07 -0.81 0.29
C ILE A 87 8.02 -1.74 0.86
N VAL A 88 7.32 -1.30 1.90
CA VAL A 88 6.19 -2.01 2.50
C VAL A 88 4.95 -1.13 2.44
N GLN A 89 3.86 -1.69 1.97
CA GLN A 89 2.52 -1.16 2.19
C GLN A 89 1.94 -1.82 3.44
N GLY A 90 1.75 -1.02 4.50
CA GLY A 90 1.33 -1.58 5.78
C GLY A 90 0.90 -0.53 6.79
N SER A 91 0.88 -0.90 8.06
CA SER A 91 0.55 -0.01 9.17
C SER A 91 1.67 0.99 9.47
N GLY A 92 1.36 2.29 9.48
CA GLY A 92 2.30 3.32 9.91
C GLY A 92 2.79 3.11 11.35
N ALA A 93 1.92 2.62 12.22
CA ALA A 93 2.29 2.32 13.59
C ALA A 93 3.30 1.15 13.70
N ALA A 94 3.22 0.15 12.83
CA ALA A 94 4.22 -0.92 12.80
C ALA A 94 5.60 -0.36 12.41
N ALA A 95 5.66 0.60 11.49
CA ALA A 95 6.89 1.31 11.16
C ALA A 95 7.42 2.13 12.34
N ALA A 96 6.55 2.86 13.02
CA ALA A 96 6.93 3.65 14.20
C ALA A 96 7.45 2.79 15.34
N LEU A 97 6.80 1.67 15.66
CA LEU A 97 7.27 0.72 16.67
C LEU A 97 8.62 0.11 16.31
N SER A 98 8.84 -0.20 15.04
CA SER A 98 10.15 -0.66 14.55
C SER A 98 11.22 0.41 14.74
N ARG A 99 10.92 1.67 14.40
CA ARG A 99 11.85 2.80 14.57
C ARG A 99 12.18 3.07 16.04
N LEU A 100 11.19 2.98 16.93
CA LEU A 100 11.40 3.04 18.39
C LEU A 100 12.31 1.89 18.92
N SER A 101 12.43 0.83 18.16
CA SER A 101 13.31 -0.30 18.43
C SER A 101 14.68 -0.19 17.73
N GLY A 102 14.98 0.94 17.09
CA GLY A 102 16.30 1.26 16.53
C GLY A 102 16.44 1.07 15.02
N SER A 103 15.35 0.80 14.28
CA SER A 103 15.39 0.76 12.81
C SER A 103 15.35 2.18 12.22
N ASP A 104 15.62 2.30 10.91
CA ASP A 104 15.43 3.51 10.12
C ASP A 104 14.18 3.48 9.25
N ALA A 105 13.18 2.66 9.64
CA ALA A 105 11.90 2.60 8.93
C ALA A 105 11.16 3.95 9.01
N THR A 106 10.66 4.44 7.89
CA THR A 106 10.02 5.74 7.76
C THR A 106 8.81 5.69 6.84
N VAL A 107 7.77 6.48 7.15
CA VAL A 107 6.56 6.59 6.34
C VAL A 107 6.78 7.65 5.28
N ILE A 108 6.65 7.28 4.00
CA ILE A 108 6.79 8.20 2.85
C ILE A 108 5.46 8.57 2.19
N GLY A 109 4.36 8.00 2.69
CA GLY A 109 3.01 8.30 2.18
C GLY A 109 1.94 7.56 2.96
N THR A 110 0.73 8.09 2.93
CA THR A 110 -0.45 7.52 3.58
C THR A 110 -1.58 7.38 2.55
N THR A 111 -1.83 6.17 2.08
CA THR A 111 -2.89 5.90 1.10
C THR A 111 -4.28 5.95 1.73
N ILE A 112 -4.40 5.56 3.01
CA ILE A 112 -5.62 5.62 3.81
C ILE A 112 -5.28 6.18 5.19
N ASN A 113 -5.85 7.32 5.55
CA ASN A 113 -5.54 8.05 6.79
C ASN A 113 -6.60 7.89 7.90
N VAL A 114 -7.28 6.77 7.88
CA VAL A 114 -8.18 6.29 8.94
C VAL A 114 -7.85 4.83 9.23
N ILE A 115 -8.48 4.23 10.25
CA ILE A 115 -8.48 2.78 10.41
C ILE A 115 -9.67 2.23 9.62
N PRO A 116 -9.48 1.73 8.38
CA PRO A 116 -10.57 1.34 7.49
C PRO A 116 -11.07 -0.07 7.82
N MET A 117 -11.45 -0.27 9.09
CA MET A 117 -11.86 -1.55 9.64
C MET A 117 -13.00 -1.35 10.62
N SER A 118 -13.80 -2.40 10.79
CA SER A 118 -14.85 -2.43 11.76
C SER A 118 -14.59 -3.50 12.82
N LEU A 119 -14.91 -3.19 14.07
CA LEU A 119 -15.04 -4.20 15.10
C LEU A 119 -16.28 -5.02 14.77
N VAL A 120 -16.08 -6.27 14.43
CA VAL A 120 -17.15 -7.22 14.13
C VAL A 120 -17.23 -8.22 15.28
N THR A 121 -18.47 -8.51 15.71
CA THR A 121 -18.73 -9.36 16.87
C THR A 121 -19.74 -10.45 16.57
N ALA A 122 -19.70 -11.50 17.38
CA ALA A 122 -20.76 -12.51 17.41
C ALA A 122 -22.12 -11.90 17.78
N PRO A 123 -23.26 -12.47 17.36
CA PRO A 123 -24.59 -11.92 17.58
C PRO A 123 -24.98 -11.73 19.06
N ASP A 124 -24.38 -12.48 19.96
CA ASP A 124 -24.61 -12.41 21.41
C ASP A 124 -23.91 -11.23 22.10
N ILE A 125 -23.06 -10.50 21.39
CA ILE A 125 -22.45 -9.25 21.86
C ILE A 125 -23.35 -8.08 21.43
N VAL A 126 -23.99 -7.43 22.40
CA VAL A 126 -24.97 -6.35 22.17
C VAL A 126 -24.49 -5.02 22.75
N THR A 127 -23.81 -5.06 23.88
CA THR A 127 -23.29 -3.90 24.61
C THR A 127 -21.78 -3.94 24.76
N ALA A 128 -21.15 -2.83 25.10
CA ALA A 128 -19.72 -2.79 25.41
C ALA A 128 -19.36 -3.71 26.58
N GLN A 129 -20.25 -3.90 27.56
CA GLN A 129 -19.99 -4.77 28.72
C GLN A 129 -19.92 -6.25 28.33
N ASP A 130 -20.60 -6.67 27.24
CA ASP A 130 -20.56 -8.05 26.77
C ASP A 130 -19.19 -8.44 26.19
N LEU A 131 -18.34 -7.46 25.86
CA LEU A 131 -16.97 -7.69 25.45
C LEU A 131 -16.08 -8.23 26.58
N LYS A 132 -16.42 -7.92 27.85
CA LYS A 132 -15.60 -8.28 29.01
C LYS A 132 -15.39 -9.78 29.13
N GLY A 133 -14.14 -10.17 29.36
CA GLY A 133 -13.72 -11.56 29.50
C GLY A 133 -13.71 -12.36 28.18
N LYS A 134 -14.18 -11.79 27.08
CA LYS A 134 -14.22 -12.48 25.77
C LYS A 134 -12.88 -12.43 25.05
N THR A 135 -12.70 -13.38 24.13
CA THR A 135 -11.50 -13.47 23.29
C THR A 135 -11.77 -12.86 21.92
N PHE A 136 -10.87 -12.01 21.47
CA PHE A 136 -10.90 -11.33 20.17
C PHE A 136 -9.67 -11.69 19.34
N GLY A 137 -9.83 -11.70 18.00
CA GLY A 137 -8.76 -11.99 17.06
C GLY A 137 -8.08 -10.74 16.54
N VAL A 138 -6.76 -10.82 16.40
CA VAL A 138 -5.94 -9.85 15.67
C VAL A 138 -5.06 -10.60 14.68
N SER A 139 -4.71 -9.98 13.54
CA SER A 139 -3.83 -10.66 12.58
C SER A 139 -2.46 -10.96 13.20
N ARG A 140 -1.82 -9.94 13.76
CA ARG A 140 -0.55 -10.01 14.51
C ARG A 140 -0.54 -8.90 15.56
N PHE A 141 0.12 -9.11 16.68
CA PHE A 141 0.37 -8.01 17.63
C PHE A 141 1.24 -6.94 16.99
N GLY A 142 0.93 -5.67 17.24
CA GLY A 142 1.54 -4.50 16.60
C GLY A 142 1.03 -4.19 15.21
N SER A 143 0.11 -5.00 14.63
CA SER A 143 -0.54 -4.71 13.36
C SER A 143 -1.68 -3.69 13.52
N LEU A 144 -2.23 -3.22 12.38
CA LEU A 144 -3.39 -2.33 12.38
C LEU A 144 -4.62 -2.97 13.06
N THR A 145 -4.79 -4.31 12.96
CA THR A 145 -5.90 -4.99 13.62
C THR A 145 -5.75 -5.01 15.14
N ASP A 146 -4.54 -5.14 15.67
CA ASP A 146 -4.28 -5.07 17.12
C ASP A 146 -4.48 -3.64 17.64
N LEU A 147 -3.84 -2.67 16.99
CA LEU A 147 -3.91 -1.29 17.40
C LEU A 147 -5.35 -0.75 17.30
N GLY A 148 -6.03 -1.07 16.21
CA GLY A 148 -7.43 -0.66 16.02
C GLY A 148 -8.38 -1.35 16.99
N LEU A 149 -8.18 -2.64 17.32
CA LEU A 149 -9.02 -3.32 18.33
C LEU A 149 -8.84 -2.66 19.70
N ARG A 150 -7.61 -2.35 20.10
CA ARG A 150 -7.34 -1.62 21.33
C ARG A 150 -8.01 -0.25 21.34
N LYS A 151 -7.92 0.47 20.23
CA LYS A 151 -8.59 1.77 20.06
C LYS A 151 -10.10 1.63 20.19
N ALA A 152 -10.71 0.64 19.51
CA ALA A 152 -12.15 0.39 19.60
C ALA A 152 -12.59 0.11 21.05
N VAL A 153 -11.86 -0.73 21.76
CA VAL A 153 -12.16 -1.08 23.15
C VAL A 153 -12.04 0.14 24.06
N THR A 154 -11.01 0.99 23.84
CA THR A 154 -10.84 2.24 24.61
C THR A 154 -11.96 3.24 24.33
N GLU A 155 -12.39 3.41 23.06
CA GLU A 155 -13.52 4.28 22.69
C GLU A 155 -14.85 3.81 23.33
N LEU A 156 -14.95 2.52 23.63
CA LEU A 156 -16.10 1.92 24.33
C LEU A 156 -15.99 2.04 25.86
N GLY A 157 -14.98 2.74 26.38
CA GLY A 157 -14.77 2.95 27.81
C GLY A 157 -14.19 1.73 28.56
N LEU A 158 -13.54 0.80 27.84
CA LEU A 158 -12.95 -0.41 28.39
C LEU A 158 -11.41 -0.37 28.31
N ASP A 159 -10.75 -1.19 29.13
CA ASP A 159 -9.29 -1.41 29.09
C ASP A 159 -8.97 -2.67 28.28
N ALA A 160 -8.38 -2.49 27.10
CA ALA A 160 -8.03 -3.59 26.19
C ALA A 160 -7.05 -4.61 26.79
N ASN A 161 -6.30 -4.26 27.84
CA ASN A 161 -5.36 -5.17 28.48
C ASN A 161 -5.98 -5.97 29.64
N LYS A 162 -7.10 -5.51 30.19
CA LYS A 162 -7.76 -6.09 31.36
C LYS A 162 -9.12 -6.71 31.00
N ASP A 163 -9.90 -6.01 30.18
CA ASP A 163 -11.30 -6.36 29.95
C ASP A 163 -11.51 -7.40 28.86
N ILE A 164 -10.55 -7.55 27.93
CA ILE A 164 -10.63 -8.55 26.84
C ILE A 164 -9.37 -9.42 26.75
N LYS A 165 -9.50 -10.56 26.07
CA LYS A 165 -8.36 -11.39 25.68
C LYS A 165 -8.11 -11.24 24.19
N MET A 166 -6.85 -11.21 23.76
CA MET A 166 -6.49 -11.14 22.36
C MET A 166 -5.61 -12.30 21.94
N ILE A 167 -5.88 -12.88 20.76
CA ILE A 167 -5.05 -13.94 20.16
C ILE A 167 -4.71 -13.56 18.71
N GLN A 168 -3.55 -14.03 18.26
CA GLN A 168 -3.12 -13.88 16.86
C GLN A 168 -3.76 -14.96 15.99
N THR A 169 -4.41 -14.56 14.89
CA THR A 169 -5.10 -15.47 13.97
C THR A 169 -4.35 -15.67 12.63
N GLY A 170 -3.43 -14.78 12.30
CA GLY A 170 -2.65 -14.84 11.05
C GLY A 170 -2.97 -13.73 10.05
N GLY A 171 -4.24 -13.47 9.77
CA GLY A 171 -4.69 -12.46 8.83
C GLY A 171 -6.15 -12.06 9.08
N VAL A 172 -6.68 -11.14 8.27
CA VAL A 172 -8.07 -10.69 8.37
C VAL A 172 -9.07 -11.80 7.98
N PRO A 173 -8.87 -12.58 6.91
CA PRO A 173 -9.75 -13.71 6.61
C PRO A 173 -9.78 -14.76 7.73
N GLU A 174 -8.64 -15.01 8.37
CA GLU A 174 -8.52 -15.98 9.47
C GLU A 174 -9.25 -15.50 10.72
N ILE A 175 -9.39 -14.19 10.96
CA ILE A 175 -10.24 -13.67 12.05
C ILE A 175 -11.68 -14.18 11.87
N LEU A 176 -12.24 -14.04 10.67
CA LEU A 176 -13.60 -14.53 10.40
C LEU A 176 -13.70 -16.06 10.55
N LEU A 177 -12.70 -16.81 10.08
CA LEU A 177 -12.66 -18.25 10.24
C LEU A 177 -12.68 -18.67 11.72
N PHE A 178 -11.88 -18.04 12.58
CA PHE A 178 -11.87 -18.30 14.03
C PHE A 178 -13.18 -17.90 14.72
N MET A 179 -13.86 -16.85 14.21
CA MET A 179 -15.23 -16.52 14.66
C MET A 179 -16.23 -17.63 14.32
N GLN A 180 -16.19 -18.15 13.08
CA GLN A 180 -17.05 -19.24 12.63
C GLN A 180 -16.84 -20.52 13.44
N GLN A 181 -15.61 -20.79 13.84
CA GLN A 181 -15.26 -21.92 14.71
C GLN A 181 -15.63 -21.67 16.19
N GLY A 182 -16.13 -20.49 16.56
CA GLY A 182 -16.46 -20.13 17.93
C GLY A 182 -15.26 -19.94 18.86
N VAL A 183 -14.03 -19.91 18.32
CA VAL A 183 -12.79 -19.72 19.09
C VAL A 183 -12.67 -18.29 19.62
N ILE A 184 -13.15 -17.32 18.86
CA ILE A 184 -13.17 -15.90 19.24
C ILE A 184 -14.57 -15.32 19.05
N LYS A 185 -14.88 -14.28 19.82
CA LYS A 185 -16.16 -13.56 19.78
C LYS A 185 -16.18 -12.37 18.83
N GLY A 186 -15.04 -11.99 18.26
CA GLY A 186 -14.94 -10.90 17.30
C GLY A 186 -13.51 -10.51 16.98
N GLY A 187 -13.36 -9.45 16.18
CA GLY A 187 -12.07 -8.88 15.82
C GLY A 187 -12.25 -7.73 14.82
N LEU A 188 -11.14 -7.12 14.41
CA LEU A 188 -11.19 -6.08 13.36
C LEU A 188 -11.14 -6.70 11.99
N ILE A 189 -12.16 -6.41 11.21
CA ILE A 189 -12.35 -6.95 9.86
C ILE A 189 -12.51 -5.80 8.87
N SER A 190 -11.91 -5.95 7.69
CA SER A 190 -12.02 -5.04 6.55
C SER A 190 -12.66 -5.74 5.35
N SER A 191 -13.13 -4.95 4.37
CA SER A 191 -13.71 -5.49 3.13
C SER A 191 -12.64 -6.22 2.26
N PRO A 192 -13.04 -7.30 1.56
CA PRO A 192 -14.41 -7.81 1.43
C PRO A 192 -14.85 -8.78 2.55
N THR A 193 -13.98 -9.09 3.50
CA THR A 193 -14.29 -10.03 4.60
C THR A 193 -15.38 -9.48 5.53
N LEU A 194 -15.49 -8.15 5.68
CA LEU A 194 -16.53 -7.49 6.47
C LEU A 194 -17.93 -7.82 5.93
N GLU A 195 -18.11 -7.68 4.64
CA GLU A 195 -19.39 -7.97 3.98
C GLU A 195 -19.75 -9.44 4.16
N LYS A 196 -18.76 -10.33 4.01
CA LYS A 196 -18.96 -11.76 4.25
C LYS A 196 -19.33 -12.07 5.70
N ALA A 197 -18.74 -11.39 6.66
CA ALA A 197 -19.09 -11.54 8.06
C ALA A 197 -20.57 -11.13 8.32
N LYS A 198 -21.02 -10.02 7.71
CA LYS A 198 -22.41 -9.57 7.81
C LYS A 198 -23.40 -10.57 7.21
N GLU A 199 -23.09 -11.15 6.06
CA GLU A 199 -23.92 -12.21 5.42
C GLU A 199 -24.05 -13.44 6.32
N LEU A 200 -23.03 -13.75 7.11
CA LEU A 200 -23.02 -14.85 8.06
C LEU A 200 -23.70 -14.50 9.41
N GLY A 201 -24.31 -13.31 9.53
CA GLY A 201 -25.04 -12.88 10.71
C GLY A 201 -24.19 -12.27 11.82
N TYR A 202 -22.88 -12.03 11.60
CA TYR A 202 -22.06 -11.27 12.54
C TYR A 202 -22.42 -9.77 12.49
N LYS A 203 -22.23 -9.09 13.61
CA LYS A 203 -22.60 -7.68 13.73
C LYS A 203 -21.39 -6.78 13.53
N GLU A 204 -21.55 -5.74 12.71
CA GLU A 204 -20.63 -4.60 12.73
C GLU A 204 -20.95 -3.76 13.99
N PHE A 205 -20.15 -3.95 15.03
CA PHE A 205 -20.35 -3.34 16.33
C PHE A 205 -19.87 -1.88 16.34
N MET A 206 -18.75 -1.60 15.67
CA MET A 206 -18.19 -0.24 15.57
C MET A 206 -17.39 -0.09 14.28
N ASN A 207 -17.66 0.96 13.51
CA ASN A 207 -16.87 1.33 12.35
C ASN A 207 -15.77 2.32 12.75
N LEU A 208 -14.51 1.90 12.73
CA LEU A 208 -13.39 2.74 13.14
C LEU A 208 -13.03 3.83 12.13
N SER A 209 -13.49 3.74 10.89
CA SER A 209 -13.27 4.80 9.90
C SER A 209 -14.07 6.07 10.21
N GLU A 210 -15.14 5.95 11.02
CA GLU A 210 -16.01 7.03 11.44
C GLU A 210 -15.53 7.73 12.73
N VAL A 211 -14.57 7.11 13.42
CA VAL A 211 -13.94 7.75 14.59
C VAL A 211 -13.19 9.00 14.13
N LYS A 212 -13.40 10.12 14.82
CA LYS A 212 -12.74 11.41 14.51
C LYS A 212 -11.24 11.38 14.84
N PHE A 213 -10.52 10.57 14.12
CA PHE A 213 -9.12 10.27 14.37
C PHE A 213 -8.40 10.05 13.05
N ARG A 214 -7.42 10.89 12.75
CA ARG A 214 -6.57 10.72 11.56
C ARG A 214 -5.37 9.86 11.92
N TYR A 215 -5.13 8.84 11.12
CA TYR A 215 -4.15 7.82 11.44
C TYR A 215 -3.54 7.25 10.15
N PRO A 216 -2.22 7.04 10.04
CA PRO A 216 -1.63 6.42 8.86
C PRO A 216 -1.97 4.92 8.83
N GLY A 217 -3.26 4.62 8.59
CA GLY A 217 -3.82 3.26 8.64
C GLY A 217 -3.25 2.37 7.56
N THR A 218 -3.12 2.88 6.34
CA THR A 218 -2.38 2.21 5.27
C THR A 218 -1.32 3.15 4.71
N ALA A 219 -0.08 2.87 5.06
CA ALA A 219 1.07 3.69 4.74
C ALA A 219 1.99 3.01 3.71
N LEU A 220 2.74 3.83 2.97
CA LEU A 220 3.90 3.44 2.19
C LEU A 220 5.12 3.67 3.07
N ILE A 221 5.89 2.63 3.30
CA ILE A 221 6.98 2.61 4.28
C ILE A 221 8.24 2.13 3.58
N THR A 222 9.34 2.79 3.85
CA THR A 222 10.67 2.38 3.42
C THR A 222 11.67 2.67 4.52
N THR A 223 12.96 2.79 4.21
CA THR A 223 14.01 3.16 5.16
C THR A 223 14.68 4.47 4.75
N ASP A 224 15.14 5.25 5.72
CA ASP A 224 15.91 6.49 5.45
C ASP A 224 17.15 6.19 4.59
N SER A 225 17.78 5.03 4.82
CA SER A 225 18.94 4.58 4.04
C SER A 225 18.56 4.29 2.58
N PHE A 226 17.38 3.70 2.32
CA PHE A 226 16.91 3.44 0.96
C PHE A 226 16.56 4.75 0.22
N ILE A 227 15.92 5.71 0.90
CA ILE A 227 15.62 7.04 0.31
C ILE A 227 16.92 7.71 -0.11
N ARG A 228 17.92 7.76 0.77
CA ARG A 228 19.22 8.39 0.45
C ARG A 228 20.00 7.67 -0.63
N GLY A 229 19.98 6.33 -0.61
CA GLY A 229 20.74 5.51 -1.57
C GLY A 229 20.10 5.39 -2.95
N ARG A 230 18.77 5.46 -3.03
CA ARG A 230 17.99 5.25 -4.26
C ARG A 230 16.82 6.24 -4.42
N PRO A 231 17.06 7.56 -4.38
CA PRO A 231 15.99 8.56 -4.42
C PRO A 231 15.18 8.49 -5.72
N GLN A 232 15.82 8.17 -6.86
CA GLN A 232 15.13 8.04 -8.14
C GLN A 232 14.19 6.81 -8.17
N THR A 233 14.54 5.72 -7.49
CA THR A 233 13.70 4.54 -7.38
C THR A 233 12.45 4.85 -6.54
N VAL A 234 12.62 5.55 -5.43
CA VAL A 234 11.50 6.02 -4.58
C VAL A 234 10.57 6.95 -5.39
N ASN A 235 11.15 7.89 -6.14
CA ASN A 235 10.38 8.81 -7.00
C ASN A 235 9.56 8.03 -8.04
N ARG A 236 10.17 7.09 -8.77
CA ARG A 236 9.48 6.26 -9.77
C ARG A 236 8.39 5.38 -9.16
N PHE A 237 8.64 4.82 -7.98
CA PHE A 237 7.65 4.03 -7.25
C PHE A 237 6.43 4.89 -6.86
N LEU A 238 6.66 6.10 -6.34
CA LEU A 238 5.57 7.01 -5.96
C LEU A 238 4.79 7.51 -7.18
N LYS A 239 5.46 7.80 -8.31
CA LYS A 239 4.79 8.12 -9.59
C LYS A 239 3.88 6.97 -10.04
N ALA A 240 4.40 5.75 -10.02
CA ALA A 240 3.61 4.56 -10.38
C ALA A 240 2.44 4.32 -9.41
N THR A 241 2.63 4.55 -8.11
CA THR A 241 1.56 4.43 -7.11
C THR A 241 0.46 5.47 -7.36
N LEU A 242 0.80 6.73 -7.59
CA LEU A 242 -0.15 7.81 -7.90
C LEU A 242 -0.96 7.51 -9.17
N GLU A 243 -0.29 7.08 -10.23
CA GLU A 243 -0.94 6.67 -11.47
C GLU A 243 -1.81 5.43 -11.27
N GLY A 244 -1.33 4.45 -10.49
CA GLY A 244 -2.07 3.25 -10.12
C GLY A 244 -3.34 3.56 -9.33
N ILE A 245 -3.31 4.52 -8.42
CA ILE A 245 -4.50 4.99 -7.68
C ILE A 245 -5.52 5.61 -8.66
N LYS A 246 -5.07 6.49 -9.56
CA LYS A 246 -5.94 7.08 -10.58
C LYS A 246 -6.56 6.00 -11.47
N TYR A 247 -5.73 5.07 -11.95
CA TYR A 247 -6.16 3.97 -12.79
C TYR A 247 -7.19 3.08 -12.08
N ALA A 248 -6.94 2.72 -10.83
CA ALA A 248 -7.84 1.89 -10.03
C ALA A 248 -9.23 2.52 -9.91
N LYS A 249 -9.32 3.83 -9.66
CA LYS A 249 -10.58 4.56 -9.54
C LYS A 249 -11.31 4.72 -10.87
N ALA A 250 -10.57 4.90 -11.95
CA ALA A 250 -11.12 5.12 -13.30
C ALA A 250 -11.54 3.82 -14.00
N ASN A 251 -11.07 2.65 -13.53
CA ASN A 251 -11.30 1.36 -14.17
C ASN A 251 -11.94 0.35 -13.19
N PRO A 252 -13.23 0.52 -12.83
CA PRO A 252 -13.90 -0.29 -11.82
C PRO A 252 -13.86 -1.79 -12.13
N ASP A 253 -14.17 -2.21 -13.37
CA ASP A 253 -14.23 -3.62 -13.74
C ASP A 253 -12.86 -4.30 -13.61
N PHE A 254 -11.79 -3.62 -14.03
CA PHE A 254 -10.43 -4.11 -13.84
C PHE A 254 -10.10 -4.24 -12.36
N THR A 255 -10.39 -3.22 -11.58
CA THR A 255 -10.06 -3.16 -10.14
C THR A 255 -10.82 -4.21 -9.35
N ILE A 256 -12.12 -4.43 -9.66
CA ILE A 256 -12.95 -5.47 -9.07
C ILE A 256 -12.38 -6.87 -9.38
N ARG A 257 -11.95 -7.13 -10.63
CA ARG A 257 -11.29 -8.40 -10.97
C ARG A 257 -10.00 -8.61 -10.18
N ILE A 258 -9.20 -7.55 -9.99
CA ILE A 258 -7.96 -7.63 -9.20
C ILE A 258 -8.28 -7.88 -7.72
N LEU A 259 -9.29 -7.21 -7.15
CA LEU A 259 -9.79 -7.54 -5.82
C LEU A 259 -10.13 -9.02 -5.71
N GLY A 260 -10.95 -9.53 -6.62
CA GLY A 260 -11.34 -10.96 -6.64
C GLY A 260 -10.16 -11.92 -6.71
N LYS A 261 -9.18 -11.62 -7.59
CA LYS A 261 -7.95 -12.40 -7.75
C LYS A 261 -7.19 -12.56 -6.43
N TYR A 262 -6.89 -11.44 -5.77
CA TYR A 262 -6.05 -11.44 -4.58
C TYR A 262 -6.78 -11.84 -3.30
N THR A 263 -8.07 -11.51 -3.18
CA THR A 263 -8.88 -11.92 -2.03
C THR A 263 -9.49 -13.31 -2.17
N ARG A 264 -9.29 -13.96 -3.33
CA ARG A 264 -9.87 -15.28 -3.68
C ARG A 264 -11.39 -15.32 -3.51
N THR A 265 -12.05 -14.22 -3.85
CA THR A 265 -13.49 -14.03 -3.76
C THR A 265 -14.07 -13.92 -5.17
N ALA A 266 -15.09 -14.75 -5.48
CA ALA A 266 -15.80 -14.69 -6.75
C ALA A 266 -17.11 -13.89 -6.67
N ASP A 267 -17.54 -13.51 -5.47
CA ASP A 267 -18.78 -12.76 -5.27
C ASP A 267 -18.63 -11.31 -5.73
N THR A 268 -19.20 -11.05 -6.91
CA THR A 268 -19.11 -9.73 -7.55
C THR A 268 -19.81 -8.63 -6.77
N LYS A 269 -20.86 -8.94 -5.98
CA LYS A 269 -21.55 -7.94 -5.14
C LYS A 269 -20.68 -7.50 -3.99
N LEU A 270 -20.04 -8.44 -3.28
CA LEU A 270 -19.09 -8.13 -2.22
C LEU A 270 -17.91 -7.32 -2.75
N LEU A 271 -17.37 -7.70 -3.91
CA LEU A 271 -16.25 -7.01 -4.52
C LEU A 271 -16.62 -5.59 -4.99
N ALA A 272 -17.81 -5.38 -5.54
CA ALA A 272 -18.31 -4.06 -5.92
C ALA A 272 -18.53 -3.16 -4.69
N SER A 273 -19.03 -3.72 -3.58
CA SER A 273 -19.16 -3.02 -2.31
C SER A 273 -17.78 -2.59 -1.77
N ALA A 274 -16.81 -3.51 -1.78
CA ALA A 274 -15.43 -3.23 -1.38
C ALA A 274 -14.78 -2.14 -2.26
N PHE A 275 -15.00 -2.18 -3.57
CA PHE A 275 -14.53 -1.14 -4.49
C PHE A 275 -15.11 0.23 -4.11
N LYS A 276 -16.43 0.32 -3.93
CA LYS A 276 -17.11 1.57 -3.58
C LYS A 276 -16.62 2.14 -2.25
N SER A 277 -16.56 1.31 -1.22
CA SER A 277 -16.19 1.74 0.13
C SER A 277 -14.71 2.09 0.25
N TYR A 278 -13.83 1.25 -0.26
CA TYR A 278 -12.38 1.41 -0.08
C TYR A 278 -11.73 2.21 -1.20
N VAL A 279 -11.92 1.81 -2.46
CA VAL A 279 -11.19 2.43 -3.57
C VAL A 279 -11.71 3.85 -3.81
N LEU A 280 -13.02 4.05 -3.80
CA LEU A 280 -13.61 5.37 -3.98
C LEU A 280 -13.71 6.17 -2.68
N GLY A 281 -14.00 5.50 -1.53
CA GLY A 281 -14.25 6.15 -0.25
C GLY A 281 -12.99 6.48 0.54
N TYR A 282 -12.10 5.51 0.78
CA TYR A 282 -10.98 5.70 1.71
C TYR A 282 -9.64 5.99 1.04
N ILE A 283 -9.35 5.40 -0.13
CA ILE A 283 -8.06 5.62 -0.80
C ILE A 283 -7.98 7.06 -1.31
N ARG A 284 -6.98 7.78 -0.80
CA ARG A 284 -6.67 9.17 -1.18
C ARG A 284 -6.12 9.22 -2.60
N ASN A 285 -6.47 10.26 -3.35
CA ASN A 285 -5.90 10.47 -4.70
C ASN A 285 -4.38 10.71 -4.63
N VAL A 286 -3.96 11.49 -3.64
CA VAL A 286 -2.55 11.75 -3.35
C VAL A 286 -2.25 11.22 -1.95
N PRO A 287 -1.34 10.25 -1.79
CA PRO A 287 -1.06 9.61 -0.51
C PRO A 287 -0.13 10.48 0.37
N THR A 288 -0.47 11.74 0.58
CA THR A 288 0.31 12.62 1.47
C THR A 288 0.35 12.07 2.88
N VAL A 289 1.48 12.21 3.56
CA VAL A 289 1.60 12.00 4.99
C VAL A 289 1.77 13.34 5.67
N THR A 290 1.10 13.55 6.82
CA THR A 290 1.10 14.84 7.53
C THR A 290 1.54 14.67 8.97
N LEU A 291 2.15 15.71 9.54
CA LEU A 291 2.57 15.70 10.94
C LEU A 291 1.41 15.38 11.91
N PRO A 292 0.20 15.97 11.78
CA PRO A 292 -0.90 15.64 12.68
C PRO A 292 -1.33 14.16 12.66
N GLU A 293 -1.23 13.49 11.48
CA GLU A 293 -1.51 12.04 11.39
C GLU A 293 -0.48 11.22 12.18
N ILE A 294 0.78 11.63 12.12
CA ILE A 294 1.88 10.97 12.84
C ILE A 294 1.81 11.26 14.33
N GLU A 295 1.54 12.50 14.73
CA GLU A 295 1.35 12.88 16.13
C GLU A 295 0.24 12.07 16.79
N ALA A 296 -0.93 11.98 16.16
CA ALA A 296 -2.04 11.18 16.67
C ALA A 296 -1.67 9.68 16.81
N MET A 297 -0.92 9.14 15.85
CA MET A 297 -0.38 7.78 15.94
C MET A 297 0.60 7.62 17.11
N MET A 298 1.49 8.58 17.29
CA MET A 298 2.51 8.53 18.33
C MET A 298 1.90 8.70 19.73
N GLU A 299 0.87 9.53 19.90
CA GLU A 299 0.08 9.62 21.13
C GLU A 299 -0.53 8.28 21.52
N ASP A 300 -1.17 7.60 20.55
CA ASP A 300 -1.75 6.27 20.77
C ASP A 300 -0.68 5.22 21.13
N ILE A 301 0.50 5.27 20.51
CA ILE A 301 1.62 4.41 20.86
C ILE A 301 2.17 4.76 22.26
N ALA A 302 2.34 6.05 22.58
CA ALA A 302 2.90 6.51 23.85
C ALA A 302 2.03 6.15 25.06
N ALA A 303 0.73 6.00 24.88
CA ALA A 303 -0.19 5.52 25.91
C ALA A 303 0.19 4.10 26.41
N ARG A 304 0.89 3.32 25.59
CA ARG A 304 1.22 1.91 25.84
C ARG A 304 2.71 1.59 25.80
N ASN A 305 3.52 2.46 25.20
CA ASN A 305 4.95 2.28 25.07
C ASN A 305 5.69 3.52 25.61
N PRO A 306 6.26 3.44 26.82
CA PRO A 306 6.99 4.56 27.42
C PRO A 306 8.11 5.13 26.55
N LYS A 307 8.71 4.31 25.68
CA LYS A 307 9.77 4.74 24.75
C LYS A 307 9.27 5.78 23.73
N ALA A 308 7.97 5.88 23.50
CA ALA A 308 7.39 6.83 22.57
C ALA A 308 7.13 8.21 23.19
N LYS A 309 7.21 8.33 24.53
CA LYS A 309 6.91 9.59 25.24
C LYS A 309 7.96 10.65 24.95
N GLY A 310 7.51 11.82 24.52
CA GLY A 310 8.39 12.99 24.30
C GLY A 310 9.29 12.91 23.08
N ILE A 311 9.14 11.91 22.23
CA ILE A 311 9.88 11.81 20.96
C ILE A 311 9.24 12.73 19.92
N ASP A 312 10.07 13.46 19.18
CA ASP A 312 9.61 14.28 18.06
C ASP A 312 9.02 13.39 16.95
N SER A 313 7.73 13.57 16.68
CA SER A 313 6.99 12.81 15.68
C SER A 313 7.53 12.97 14.25
N ARG A 314 8.29 14.06 13.96
CA ARG A 314 8.92 14.28 12.66
C ARG A 314 9.94 13.21 12.27
N GLN A 315 10.46 12.45 13.24
CA GLN A 315 11.40 11.36 12.98
C GLN A 315 10.76 10.14 12.30
N PHE A 316 9.42 10.01 12.28
CA PHE A 316 8.72 8.80 11.86
C PHE A 316 8.20 8.85 10.41
N TYR A 317 8.38 9.98 9.72
CA TYR A 317 7.92 10.13 8.34
C TYR A 317 8.83 11.06 7.54
N ASP A 318 8.82 10.88 6.23
CA ASP A 318 9.50 11.78 5.29
C ASP A 318 8.52 12.18 4.15
N PRO A 319 8.01 13.42 4.15
CA PRO A 319 7.11 13.91 3.10
C PRO A 319 7.85 14.34 1.83
N ALA A 320 9.17 14.54 1.90
CA ALA A 320 9.97 15.18 0.84
C ALA A 320 9.85 14.48 -0.52
N PRO A 321 9.81 13.13 -0.65
CA PRO A 321 9.66 12.49 -1.94
C PRO A 321 8.34 12.85 -2.66
N LEU A 322 7.22 12.93 -1.93
CA LEU A 322 5.93 13.35 -2.52
C LEU A 322 5.86 14.86 -2.79
N GLU A 323 6.44 15.67 -1.90
CA GLU A 323 6.55 17.12 -2.11
C GLU A 323 7.39 17.44 -3.36
N GLN A 324 8.44 16.67 -3.63
CA GLN A 324 9.23 16.81 -4.84
C GLN A 324 8.40 16.55 -6.09
N LEU A 325 7.55 15.49 -6.11
CA LEU A 325 6.64 15.23 -7.22
C LEU A 325 5.60 16.34 -7.42
N ALA A 326 5.15 16.96 -6.35
CA ALA A 326 4.25 18.11 -6.43
C ALA A 326 4.95 19.33 -7.04
N LYS A 327 6.19 19.62 -6.64
CA LYS A 327 7.02 20.71 -7.18
C LYS A 327 7.37 20.50 -8.66
N GLU A 328 7.61 19.24 -9.07
CA GLU A 328 7.84 18.86 -10.48
C GLU A 328 6.57 18.99 -11.36
N GLY A 329 5.39 19.24 -10.78
CA GLY A 329 4.13 19.37 -11.51
C GLY A 329 3.42 18.03 -11.78
N PHE A 330 4.04 16.88 -11.51
CA PHE A 330 3.51 15.56 -11.82
C PHE A 330 2.12 15.32 -11.22
N ILE A 331 1.90 15.74 -9.96
CA ILE A 331 0.60 15.57 -9.30
C ILE A 331 -0.48 16.43 -9.98
N LYS A 332 -0.13 17.66 -10.39
CA LYS A 332 -1.05 18.57 -11.10
C LYS A 332 -1.43 18.03 -12.48
N GLU A 333 -0.48 17.46 -13.21
CA GLU A 333 -0.74 16.82 -14.50
C GLU A 333 -1.62 15.59 -14.37
N LEU A 334 -1.38 14.80 -13.33
CA LEU A 334 -2.15 13.59 -13.07
C LEU A 334 -3.59 13.90 -12.63
N TYR A 335 -3.79 14.94 -11.81
CA TYR A 335 -5.08 15.39 -11.28
C TYR A 335 -5.31 16.87 -11.60
N PRO A 336 -5.62 17.21 -12.88
CA PRO A 336 -5.96 18.59 -13.23
C PRO A 336 -7.21 19.03 -12.47
N ARG A 337 -7.20 20.28 -11.98
CA ARG A 337 -8.33 20.91 -11.29
C ARG A 337 -9.43 21.27 -12.26
#